data_8dfa0700e0483b5841532e20351784bc
#
_entry.id   8dfa0700e0483b5841532e20351784bc
#
_cell.length_a   1.000
_cell.length_b   1.000
_cell.length_c   1.000
_cell.angle_alpha   90.00
_cell.angle_beta   90.00
_cell.angle_gamma   90.00
#
_symmetry.space_group_name_H-M   'P 1'
#
loop_
_entity.id
_entity.type
_entity.pdbx_description
1 polymer ?
#
loop_
_entity_poly.entity_id
_entity_poly.type
_entity_poly.pdbx_seq_one_letter_code
_entity_poly.pdbx_strand_id
1 'polypeptide(L)'
;AVADVRNVDATVYGAEADLTWRFAPSWSATGTLAWVRGSNDTDDTALAQPPPLEGRLALEYNDGTFSYGGLLWVVARQDRVDVGSGSIVANGRDLGPTAGFATLALNAGWRPNKATLLTVGVDNVFDRSYREHLSQGSAAIAGYEALSNEIINEPGRTFWLKAQVALD
;
A
#
# COMPACT_ATOMS: atom_id res chain seq x y z
N ALA A 1 -23.17 -21.66 -7.00
CA ALA A 1 -23.54 -20.85 -5.83
C ALA A 1 -24.25 -19.60 -6.35
N VAL A 2 -25.44 -19.33 -5.83
CA VAL A 2 -26.17 -18.09 -6.13
C VAL A 2 -25.56 -17.03 -5.19
N ALA A 3 -25.05 -15.93 -5.74
CA ALA A 3 -24.65 -14.80 -4.93
C ALA A 3 -25.93 -14.16 -4.36
N ASP A 4 -26.04 -14.14 -3.04
CA ASP A 4 -27.13 -13.42 -2.37
C ASP A 4 -26.68 -11.95 -2.23
N VAL A 5 -27.43 -11.06 -2.87
CA VAL A 5 -27.18 -9.62 -2.83
C VAL A 5 -28.31 -8.97 -2.05
N ARG A 6 -27.96 -8.30 -0.95
CA ARG A 6 -28.92 -7.53 -0.16
C ARG A 6 -28.42 -6.11 0.05
N ASN A 7 -29.34 -5.19 0.22
CA ASN A 7 -29.01 -3.84 0.67
C ASN A 7 -28.79 -3.84 2.19
N VAL A 8 -27.78 -3.10 2.62
CA VAL A 8 -27.50 -2.84 4.03
C VAL A 8 -27.37 -1.33 4.23
N ASP A 9 -27.79 -0.85 5.39
CA ASP A 9 -27.47 0.50 5.83
C ASP A 9 -26.05 0.48 6.42
N ALA A 10 -25.22 1.42 6.01
CA ALA A 10 -23.83 1.49 6.45
C ALA A 10 -23.40 2.93 6.70
N THR A 11 -22.62 3.12 7.74
CA THR A 11 -21.97 4.40 8.05
C THR A 11 -20.47 4.28 7.81
N VAL A 12 -19.92 5.21 6.99
CA VAL A 12 -18.47 5.28 6.73
C VAL A 12 -17.98 6.69 7.00
N TYR A 13 -16.89 6.81 7.74
CA TYR A 13 -16.23 8.09 7.99
C TYR A 13 -14.72 7.89 8.05
N GLY A 14 -13.96 8.97 7.81
CA GLY A 14 -12.51 8.92 7.77
C GLY A 14 -11.88 10.29 7.76
N ALA A 15 -10.55 10.29 7.78
CA ALA A 15 -9.73 11.49 7.69
C ALA A 15 -8.44 11.17 6.92
N GLU A 16 -8.01 12.13 6.13
CA GLU A 16 -6.74 12.09 5.41
C GLU A 16 -5.98 13.38 5.68
N ALA A 17 -4.65 13.28 5.72
CA ALA A 17 -3.76 14.41 5.90
C ALA A 17 -2.50 14.23 5.07
N ASP A 18 -2.10 15.28 4.38
CA ASP A 18 -0.87 15.38 3.61
C ASP A 18 -0.10 16.63 4.01
N LEU A 19 1.20 16.47 4.26
CA LEU A 19 2.09 17.57 4.58
C LEU A 19 3.40 17.41 3.83
N THR A 20 3.78 18.44 3.07
CA THR A 20 5.12 18.55 2.48
C THR A 20 5.85 19.72 3.10
N TRP A 21 7.05 19.45 3.63
CA TRP A 21 7.93 20.43 4.25
C TRP A 21 9.30 20.47 3.57
N ARG A 22 9.61 21.62 2.95
CA ARG A 22 10.92 21.91 2.39
C ARG A 22 11.75 22.65 3.43
N PHE A 23 12.61 21.96 4.13
CA PHE A 23 13.38 22.50 5.25
C PHE A 23 14.79 22.95 4.87
N ALA A 24 15.24 22.64 3.65
CA ALA A 24 16.48 23.16 3.06
C ALA A 24 16.34 23.20 1.51
N PRO A 25 17.24 23.91 0.80
CA PRO A 25 17.15 24.07 -0.67
C PRO A 25 17.05 22.73 -1.43
N SER A 26 17.73 21.69 -0.96
CA SER A 26 17.79 20.38 -1.59
C SER A 26 17.04 19.28 -0.81
N TRP A 27 16.36 19.62 0.30
CA TRP A 27 15.72 18.65 1.17
C TRP A 27 14.23 18.88 1.31
N SER A 28 13.47 17.83 1.20
CA SER A 28 12.04 17.83 1.51
C SER A 28 11.65 16.58 2.28
N ALA A 29 10.62 16.72 3.12
CA ALA A 29 9.93 15.62 3.76
C ALA A 29 8.44 15.69 3.42
N THR A 30 7.85 14.56 3.09
CA THR A 30 6.40 14.45 2.84
C THR A 30 5.83 13.38 3.74
N GLY A 31 4.81 13.74 4.51
CA GLY A 31 4.06 12.83 5.35
C GLY A 31 2.62 12.71 4.86
N THR A 32 2.09 11.50 4.79
CA THR A 32 0.68 11.23 4.53
C THR A 32 0.12 10.34 5.63
N LEU A 33 -1.14 10.54 5.97
CA LEU A 33 -1.88 9.72 6.92
C LEU A 33 -3.28 9.53 6.38
N ALA A 34 -3.77 8.28 6.36
CA ALA A 34 -5.12 7.96 5.94
C ALA A 34 -5.78 7.02 6.96
N TRP A 35 -7.00 7.35 7.35
CA TRP A 35 -7.80 6.56 8.25
C TRP A 35 -9.25 6.54 7.83
N VAL A 36 -9.84 5.35 7.82
CA VAL A 36 -11.26 5.16 7.52
C VAL A 36 -11.85 4.13 8.48
N ARG A 37 -13.11 4.30 8.81
CA ARG A 37 -13.90 3.38 9.61
C ARG A 37 -15.28 3.21 9.01
N GLY A 38 -15.73 1.96 8.92
CA GLY A 38 -17.05 1.59 8.44
C GLY A 38 -17.79 0.70 9.44
N SER A 39 -19.11 0.86 9.52
CA SER A 39 -20.03 0.02 10.26
C SER A 39 -21.19 -0.40 9.37
N ASN A 40 -21.61 -1.63 9.45
CA ASN A 40 -22.84 -2.13 8.88
C ASN A 40 -23.94 -1.97 9.96
N ASP A 41 -24.77 -0.96 9.80
CA ASP A 41 -25.77 -0.58 10.81
C ASP A 41 -27.00 -1.52 10.78
N THR A 42 -27.17 -2.29 9.70
CA THR A 42 -28.24 -3.30 9.59
C THR A 42 -27.96 -4.51 10.49
N ASP A 43 -26.71 -4.95 10.56
CA ASP A 43 -26.31 -6.18 11.26
C ASP A 43 -25.54 -5.91 12.55
N ASP A 44 -25.27 -4.64 12.89
CA ASP A 44 -24.44 -4.21 14.02
C ASP A 44 -23.04 -4.83 14.01
N THR A 45 -22.42 -4.87 12.81
CA THR A 45 -21.10 -5.43 12.59
C THR A 45 -20.13 -4.36 12.04
N ALA A 46 -18.84 -4.72 11.93
CA ALA A 46 -17.92 -3.92 11.12
C ALA A 46 -18.34 -3.99 9.65
N LEU A 47 -18.13 -2.89 8.91
CA LEU A 47 -18.24 -2.97 7.46
C LEU A 47 -17.07 -3.81 6.93
N ALA A 48 -17.35 -4.71 5.98
CA ALA A 48 -16.31 -5.49 5.34
C ALA A 48 -15.38 -4.60 4.50
N GLN A 49 -14.09 -4.90 4.57
CA GLN A 49 -13.05 -4.34 3.69
C GLN A 49 -12.72 -2.83 3.80
N PRO A 50 -12.93 -2.10 4.90
CA PRO A 50 -12.27 -0.81 5.06
C PRO A 50 -10.75 -1.01 5.19
N PRO A 51 -9.94 -0.18 4.51
CA PRO A 51 -8.50 -0.22 4.68
C PRO A 51 -8.10 0.11 6.14
N PRO A 52 -6.98 -0.44 6.63
CA PRO A 52 -6.44 -0.08 7.94
C PRO A 52 -5.91 1.36 7.96
N LEU A 53 -5.69 1.91 9.15
CA LEU A 53 -4.91 3.14 9.30
C LEU A 53 -3.53 2.95 8.69
N GLU A 54 -3.13 3.86 7.81
CA GLU A 54 -1.80 3.88 7.20
C GLU A 54 -1.17 5.25 7.24
N GLY A 55 0.16 5.26 7.29
CA GLY A 55 0.96 6.46 7.18
C GLY A 55 2.20 6.21 6.35
N ARG A 56 2.62 7.24 5.61
CA ARG A 56 3.85 7.23 4.82
C ARG A 56 4.67 8.46 5.17
N LEU A 57 6.00 8.27 5.24
CA LEU A 57 6.95 9.35 5.42
C LEU A 57 8.05 9.21 4.38
N ALA A 58 8.11 10.16 3.46
CA ALA A 58 9.17 10.28 2.48
C ALA A 58 10.17 11.35 2.91
N LEU A 59 11.46 11.06 2.76
CA LEU A 59 12.55 12.03 2.87
C LEU A 59 13.31 12.03 1.56
N GLU A 60 13.49 13.20 0.98
CA GLU A 60 14.11 13.38 -0.33
C GLU A 60 15.21 14.44 -0.30
N TYR A 61 16.32 14.11 -0.94
CA TYR A 61 17.39 15.03 -1.29
C TYR A 61 17.52 15.14 -2.80
N ASN A 62 17.71 16.35 -3.32
CA ASN A 62 17.98 16.57 -4.74
C ASN A 62 18.74 17.89 -4.92
N ASP A 63 19.96 17.82 -5.47
CA ASP A 63 20.79 18.98 -5.82
C ASP A 63 20.85 19.24 -7.33
N GLY A 64 20.08 18.49 -8.11
CA GLY A 64 20.06 18.55 -9.57
C GLY A 64 21.02 17.56 -10.25
N THR A 65 22.08 17.12 -9.57
CA THR A 65 23.05 16.13 -10.05
C THR A 65 22.82 14.77 -9.37
N PHE A 66 22.67 14.80 -8.05
CA PHE A 66 22.38 13.62 -7.24
C PHE A 66 21.02 13.75 -6.56
N SER A 67 20.36 12.63 -6.41
CA SER A 67 19.15 12.53 -5.61
C SER A 67 19.20 11.28 -4.73
N TYR A 68 18.63 11.39 -3.54
CA TYR A 68 18.47 10.28 -2.60
C TYR A 68 17.04 10.33 -2.06
N GLY A 69 16.42 9.18 -1.94
CA GLY A 69 15.07 9.07 -1.40
C GLY A 69 14.95 7.92 -0.42
N GLY A 70 14.14 8.14 0.60
CA GLY A 70 13.71 7.10 1.54
C GLY A 70 12.21 7.21 1.77
N LEU A 71 11.50 6.09 1.73
CA LEU A 71 10.07 6.00 2.01
C LEU A 71 9.82 4.96 3.10
N LEU A 72 9.37 5.40 4.25
CA LEU A 72 8.81 4.56 5.30
C LEU A 72 7.29 4.47 5.10
N TRP A 73 6.77 3.25 5.01
CA TRP A 73 5.34 2.97 4.97
C TRP A 73 4.95 2.11 6.17
N VAL A 74 3.99 2.57 6.94
CA VAL A 74 3.51 1.91 8.15
C VAL A 74 2.01 1.71 8.04
N VAL A 75 1.56 0.50 8.24
CA VAL A 75 0.16 0.10 8.21
C VAL A 75 -0.20 -0.56 9.53
N ALA A 76 -1.27 -0.10 10.14
CA ALA A 76 -1.76 -0.68 11.38
C ALA A 76 -2.41 -2.04 11.14
N ARG A 77 -2.55 -2.83 12.21
CA ARG A 77 -3.36 -4.05 12.19
C ARG A 77 -4.82 -3.70 11.89
N GLN A 78 -5.47 -4.52 11.05
CA GLN A 78 -6.91 -4.45 10.83
C GLN A 78 -7.61 -5.62 11.52
N ASP A 79 -8.35 -5.31 12.56
CA ASP A 79 -9.15 -6.28 13.32
C ASP A 79 -10.65 -6.11 13.10
N ARG A 80 -11.07 -4.99 12.53
CA ARG A 80 -12.47 -4.71 12.22
C ARG A 80 -12.79 -5.30 10.85
N VAL A 81 -13.31 -6.52 10.88
CA VAL A 81 -13.57 -7.34 9.71
C VAL A 81 -14.97 -7.93 9.79
N ASP A 82 -15.54 -8.25 8.64
CA ASP A 82 -16.77 -9.02 8.48
C ASP A 82 -16.49 -10.19 7.53
N VAL A 83 -15.96 -11.27 8.10
CA VAL A 83 -15.44 -12.42 7.38
C VAL A 83 -16.50 -13.05 6.49
N GLY A 84 -16.17 -13.20 5.21
CA GLY A 84 -17.08 -13.77 4.22
C GLY A 84 -17.99 -12.75 3.52
N SER A 85 -18.00 -11.51 4.00
CA SER A 85 -18.74 -10.38 3.41
C SER A 85 -17.85 -9.48 2.56
N GLY A 86 -18.43 -8.61 1.74
CA GLY A 86 -17.73 -7.64 0.90
C GLY A 86 -17.83 -7.94 -0.58
N SER A 87 -17.18 -7.13 -1.40
CA SER A 87 -17.26 -7.22 -2.87
C SER A 87 -15.99 -6.80 -3.60
N ILE A 88 -14.91 -6.46 -2.90
CA ILE A 88 -13.71 -5.83 -3.49
C ILE A 88 -12.59 -6.84 -3.74
N VAL A 89 -12.26 -7.69 -2.78
CA VAL A 89 -11.08 -8.56 -2.84
C VAL A 89 -11.45 -10.05 -2.73
N ALA A 90 -10.51 -10.92 -3.10
CA ALA A 90 -10.55 -12.37 -2.86
C ALA A 90 -11.92 -13.00 -3.17
N ASN A 91 -12.40 -12.88 -4.39
CA ASN A 91 -13.76 -13.26 -4.79
C ASN A 91 -14.87 -12.45 -4.09
N GLY A 92 -14.56 -11.21 -3.71
CA GLY A 92 -15.49 -10.30 -3.07
C GLY A 92 -15.70 -10.54 -1.57
N ARG A 93 -14.76 -11.17 -0.87
CA ARG A 93 -14.96 -11.54 0.54
C ARG A 93 -13.84 -11.05 1.43
N ASP A 94 -14.21 -10.61 2.62
CA ASP A 94 -13.27 -10.35 3.70
C ASP A 94 -12.66 -11.67 4.21
N LEU A 95 -11.35 -11.77 4.22
CA LEU A 95 -10.60 -12.97 4.61
C LEU A 95 -10.24 -12.99 6.10
N GLY A 96 -10.59 -11.94 6.84
CA GLY A 96 -10.32 -11.85 8.26
C GLY A 96 -9.22 -10.85 8.64
N PRO A 97 -8.83 -10.83 9.93
CA PRO A 97 -7.87 -9.87 10.45
C PRO A 97 -6.51 -9.91 9.72
N THR A 98 -5.89 -8.74 9.58
CA THR A 98 -4.59 -8.60 8.92
C THR A 98 -3.60 -7.94 9.87
N ALA A 99 -2.40 -8.53 10.01
CA ALA A 99 -1.35 -7.96 10.83
C ALA A 99 -0.85 -6.64 10.24
N GLY A 100 -0.52 -5.69 11.09
CA GLY A 100 0.17 -4.47 10.68
C GLY A 100 1.60 -4.75 10.23
N PHE A 101 2.14 -3.85 9.44
CA PHE A 101 3.52 -3.94 8.95
C PHE A 101 4.17 -2.57 8.80
N ALA A 102 5.48 -2.59 8.62
CA ALA A 102 6.26 -1.43 8.19
C ALA A 102 7.29 -1.87 7.17
N THR A 103 7.45 -1.10 6.11
CA THR A 103 8.47 -1.30 5.07
C THR A 103 9.25 -0.04 4.85
N LEU A 104 10.50 -0.18 4.42
CA LEU A 104 11.39 0.90 4.03
C LEU A 104 11.85 0.68 2.60
N ALA A 105 11.70 1.69 1.74
CA ALA A 105 12.29 1.73 0.42
C ALA A 105 13.37 2.84 0.38
N LEU A 106 14.47 2.60 -0.34
CA LEU A 106 15.55 3.56 -0.55
C LEU A 106 15.89 3.64 -2.02
N ASN A 107 16.25 4.82 -2.48
CA ASN A 107 16.73 5.02 -3.84
C ASN A 107 17.84 6.08 -3.91
N ALA A 108 18.62 6.00 -4.99
CA ALA A 108 19.63 6.99 -5.34
C ALA A 108 19.63 7.24 -6.84
N GLY A 109 19.69 8.50 -7.23
CA GLY A 109 19.71 8.93 -8.61
C GLY A 109 20.97 9.72 -8.95
N TRP A 110 21.43 9.58 -10.17
CA TRP A 110 22.53 10.35 -10.74
C TRP A 110 22.17 10.88 -12.12
N ARG A 111 22.37 12.18 -12.31
CA ARG A 111 22.14 12.90 -13.55
C ARG A 111 23.49 13.39 -14.14
N PRO A 112 24.18 12.53 -14.93
CA PRO A 112 25.47 12.90 -15.52
C PRO A 112 25.38 14.05 -16.51
N ASN A 113 24.22 14.26 -17.12
CA ASN A 113 23.94 15.36 -18.06
C ASN A 113 22.44 15.67 -18.08
N LYS A 114 22.04 16.69 -18.83
CA LYS A 114 20.63 17.13 -18.89
C LYS A 114 19.67 16.09 -19.48
N ALA A 115 20.18 15.22 -20.36
CA ALA A 115 19.36 14.23 -21.04
C ALA A 115 19.25 12.90 -20.28
N THR A 116 20.15 12.60 -19.35
CA THR A 116 20.25 11.26 -18.74
C THR A 116 20.02 11.30 -17.23
N LEU A 117 19.16 10.40 -16.75
CA LEU A 117 19.00 10.10 -15.32
C LEU A 117 19.08 8.60 -15.10
N LEU A 118 19.98 8.19 -14.23
CA LEU A 118 20.11 6.82 -13.75
C LEU A 118 19.62 6.76 -12.31
N THR A 119 18.76 5.79 -11.99
CA THR A 119 18.25 5.60 -10.64
C THR A 119 18.36 4.14 -10.26
N VAL A 120 18.85 3.87 -9.06
CA VAL A 120 18.86 2.55 -8.43
C VAL A 120 18.01 2.60 -7.17
N GLY A 121 17.41 1.50 -6.83
CA GLY A 121 16.62 1.44 -5.60
C GLY A 121 16.47 0.04 -5.06
N VAL A 122 16.01 0.00 -3.82
CA VAL A 122 15.64 -1.21 -3.10
C VAL A 122 14.32 -0.96 -2.37
N ASP A 123 13.36 -1.80 -2.64
CA ASP A 123 12.08 -1.82 -1.94
C ASP A 123 12.11 -2.89 -0.86
N ASN A 124 11.36 -2.66 0.22
CA ASN A 124 11.29 -3.58 1.35
C ASN A 124 12.70 -3.98 1.86
N VAL A 125 13.50 -3.01 2.24
CA VAL A 125 14.92 -3.15 2.65
C VAL A 125 15.14 -4.27 3.66
N PHE A 126 14.18 -4.45 4.59
CA PHE A 126 14.29 -5.43 5.67
C PHE A 126 13.75 -6.82 5.30
N ASP A 127 13.35 -7.03 4.04
CA ASP A 127 12.78 -8.29 3.54
C ASP A 127 11.59 -8.77 4.38
N ARG A 128 10.73 -7.83 4.77
CA ARG A 128 9.56 -8.11 5.59
C ARG A 128 8.54 -8.90 4.77
N SER A 129 8.12 -10.05 5.27
CA SER A 129 6.93 -10.74 4.74
C SER A 129 5.68 -10.05 5.25
N TYR A 130 4.84 -9.54 4.36
CA TYR A 130 3.60 -8.83 4.69
C TYR A 130 2.57 -8.98 3.59
N ARG A 131 1.34 -8.63 3.91
CA ARG A 131 0.25 -8.47 2.94
C ARG A 131 -0.56 -7.23 3.28
N GLU A 132 -1.13 -6.62 2.28
CA GLU A 132 -2.15 -5.59 2.46
C GLU A 132 -3.49 -6.23 2.83
N HIS A 133 -4.34 -5.50 3.55
CA HIS A 133 -5.65 -6.00 3.95
C HIS A 133 -6.55 -6.31 2.74
N LEU A 134 -6.40 -5.55 1.66
CA LEU A 134 -7.16 -5.71 0.43
C LEU A 134 -6.43 -6.53 -0.65
N SER A 135 -5.34 -7.22 -0.31
CA SER A 135 -4.64 -8.12 -1.25
C SER A 135 -5.54 -9.29 -1.64
N GLN A 136 -5.47 -9.67 -2.92
CA GLN A 136 -6.24 -10.76 -3.46
C GLN A 136 -5.76 -12.12 -2.94
N GLY A 137 -6.69 -13.05 -2.74
CA GLY A 137 -6.36 -14.45 -2.52
C GLY A 137 -6.01 -15.17 -3.82
N SER A 138 -5.34 -16.30 -3.71
CA SER A 138 -4.88 -17.13 -4.84
C SER A 138 -6.01 -17.55 -5.80
N ALA A 139 -7.22 -17.74 -5.31
CA ALA A 139 -8.38 -18.11 -6.13
C ALA A 139 -8.77 -17.05 -7.19
N ALA A 140 -8.31 -15.81 -7.04
CA ALA A 140 -8.54 -14.75 -8.03
C ALA A 140 -7.51 -14.77 -9.17
N ILE A 141 -6.50 -15.66 -9.11
CA ILE A 141 -5.43 -15.77 -10.11
C ILE A 141 -5.68 -17.01 -10.96
N ALA A 142 -5.77 -16.82 -12.27
CA ALA A 142 -5.94 -17.93 -13.22
C ALA A 142 -4.81 -18.97 -13.08
N GLY A 143 -5.18 -20.23 -12.97
CA GLY A 143 -4.25 -21.36 -12.75
C GLY A 143 -3.95 -21.68 -11.27
N TYR A 144 -4.48 -20.90 -10.33
CA TYR A 144 -4.31 -21.11 -8.89
C TYR A 144 -5.64 -21.33 -8.15
N GLU A 145 -6.71 -21.62 -8.88
CA GLU A 145 -8.08 -21.77 -8.36
C GLU A 145 -8.20 -22.92 -7.34
N ALA A 146 -7.33 -23.92 -7.45
CA ALA A 146 -7.30 -25.05 -6.51
C ALA A 146 -6.74 -24.66 -5.12
N LEU A 147 -6.03 -23.54 -5.03
CA LEU A 147 -5.47 -22.99 -3.81
C LEU A 147 -6.42 -21.97 -3.15
N SER A 148 -7.72 -22.18 -3.29
CA SER A 148 -8.74 -21.26 -2.76
C SER A 148 -8.47 -20.93 -1.29
N ASN A 149 -8.40 -19.62 -0.97
CA ASN A 149 -8.13 -19.02 0.33
C ASN A 149 -6.65 -18.94 0.75
N GLU A 150 -5.68 -19.29 -0.09
CA GLU A 150 -4.31 -18.92 0.20
C GLU A 150 -4.11 -17.41 0.06
N ILE A 151 -3.41 -16.88 1.03
CA ILE A 151 -3.09 -15.47 1.12
C ILE A 151 -1.80 -15.22 0.33
N ILE A 152 -1.85 -14.26 -0.59
CA ILE A 152 -0.68 -13.84 -1.35
C ILE A 152 -0.02 -12.68 -0.59
N ASN A 153 1.26 -12.88 -0.24
CA ASN A 153 2.07 -11.82 0.33
C ASN A 153 2.59 -10.89 -0.77
N GLU A 154 2.86 -9.66 -0.39
CA GLU A 154 3.54 -8.69 -1.23
C GLU A 154 5.01 -9.11 -1.49
N PRO A 155 5.65 -8.59 -2.54
CA PRO A 155 7.03 -8.90 -2.85
C PRO A 155 7.97 -8.67 -1.67
N GLY A 156 8.93 -9.57 -1.47
CA GLY A 156 10.06 -9.40 -0.57
C GLY A 156 10.99 -8.28 -1.04
N ARG A 157 12.21 -8.24 -0.50
CA ARG A 157 13.20 -7.24 -0.91
C ARG A 157 13.47 -7.31 -2.42
N THR A 158 13.27 -6.18 -3.10
CA THR A 158 13.41 -6.07 -4.55
C THR A 158 14.41 -4.97 -4.89
N PHE A 159 15.43 -5.31 -5.68
CA PHE A 159 16.37 -4.33 -6.24
C PHE A 159 15.96 -3.97 -7.66
N TRP A 160 16.07 -2.68 -8.01
CA TRP A 160 15.74 -2.23 -9.34
C TRP A 160 16.71 -1.16 -9.86
N LEU A 161 16.78 -1.05 -11.18
CA LEU A 161 17.53 -0.03 -11.90
C LEU A 161 16.63 0.60 -12.95
N LYS A 162 16.65 1.92 -13.06
CA LYS A 162 15.95 2.69 -14.07
C LYS A 162 16.92 3.62 -14.79
N ALA A 163 16.89 3.64 -16.11
CA ALA A 163 17.56 4.61 -16.94
C ALA A 163 16.53 5.41 -17.73
N GLN A 164 16.62 6.73 -17.70
CA GLN A 164 15.80 7.65 -18.49
C GLN A 164 16.72 8.48 -19.36
N VAL A 165 16.44 8.52 -20.66
CA VAL A 165 17.17 9.32 -21.66
C VAL A 165 16.16 10.14 -22.44
N ALA A 166 16.31 11.47 -22.43
CA ALA A 166 15.57 12.35 -23.32
C ALA A 166 16.23 12.30 -24.69
N LEU A 167 15.45 12.03 -25.72
CA LEU A 167 15.86 12.07 -27.12
C LEU A 167 15.40 13.41 -27.67
N ASP A 168 16.36 14.17 -28.27
CA ASP A 168 16.08 15.44 -28.95
C ASP A 168 15.43 15.18 -30.33
#